data_d7cc34931afa43928ac7147cafee4de8
#
_entry.id   d7cc34931afa43928ac7147cafee4de8
#
_cell.length_a   1.000
_cell.length_b   1.000
_cell.length_c   1.000
_cell.angle_alpha   90.00
_cell.angle_beta   90.00
_cell.angle_gamma   90.00
#
_symmetry.space_group_name_H-M   'P 1'
#
loop_
_entity.id
_entity.type
_entity.pdbx_description
1 polymer ?
#
loop_
_entity_poly.entity_id
_entity_poly.type
_entity_poly.pdbx_seq_one_letter_code
_entity_poly.pdbx_strand_id
1 'polypeptide(L)'
;DYVNQEEMTMQYDVLIVGGGPGGIYSAYELLEKRPDLKIALFEAGHALARRHCPIDGVKVKSCVKCPTCAIMNGFGGAGAFSDGKYNITNQFGGTLHEYIGKKQALELMEYVDEINVANGGEGTHLYSTGATPIKKLCLENDLHLLDASVRHLGTDKNLVVLEHLYNRLKDRMDIYFDTPVQSVERTDSGYRVVTDKGSYDGRYCVISVGRSGSKWMEQVCRELDIATRSNRVDIGVRVELPYEVFAHLTDELYESKIVYRTEKFQDRVRTFCMNPKGAVVNENTNGIVTVNGHSYEDPAMHTENTNFALLVSKHFTEPFRDSNGYGE
;
A
#
# COMPACT_ATOMS: atom_id res chain seq x y z
N ASP A 1 35.67 -24.82 27.42
CA ASP A 1 35.41 -23.38 27.57
C ASP A 1 34.32 -22.97 26.58
N TYR A 2 33.06 -23.04 27.03
CA TYR A 2 31.95 -22.42 26.31
C TYR A 2 31.99 -20.93 26.60
N VAL A 3 32.48 -20.13 25.64
CA VAL A 3 32.30 -18.69 25.66
C VAL A 3 30.82 -18.45 25.39
N ASN A 4 30.08 -18.08 26.45
CA ASN A 4 28.77 -17.45 26.32
C ASN A 4 28.99 -16.17 25.46
N GLN A 5 28.69 -16.19 24.19
CA GLN A 5 28.40 -15.00 23.43
C GLN A 5 27.05 -14.48 24.00
N GLU A 6 27.14 -13.56 24.95
CA GLU A 6 26.02 -12.69 25.22
C GLU A 6 25.69 -12.00 23.89
N GLU A 7 24.60 -12.39 23.26
CA GLU A 7 24.06 -11.67 22.10
C GLU A 7 23.85 -10.23 22.55
N MET A 8 24.64 -9.32 22.02
CA MET A 8 24.50 -7.90 22.28
C MET A 8 23.13 -7.45 21.76
N THR A 9 22.15 -7.38 22.62
CA THR A 9 20.83 -6.86 22.29
C THR A 9 20.92 -5.36 22.14
N MET A 10 20.65 -4.85 20.93
CA MET A 10 20.59 -3.42 20.70
C MET A 10 19.27 -2.85 21.20
N GLN A 11 19.34 -1.75 21.95
CA GLN A 11 18.16 -1.11 22.54
C GLN A 11 17.72 0.11 21.75
N TYR A 12 16.41 0.18 21.46
CA TYR A 12 15.71 1.24 20.74
C TYR A 12 14.50 1.74 21.54
N ASP A 13 14.06 2.94 21.24
CA ASP A 13 12.77 3.44 21.73
C ASP A 13 11.62 2.83 20.91
N VAL A 14 11.78 2.76 19.57
CA VAL A 14 10.75 2.26 18.65
C VAL A 14 11.37 1.30 17.65
N LEU A 15 10.76 0.13 17.52
CA LEU A 15 11.02 -0.84 16.46
C LEU A 15 9.91 -0.73 15.41
N ILE A 16 10.25 -0.63 14.13
CA ILE A 16 9.29 -0.58 13.02
C ILE A 16 9.53 -1.78 12.11
N VAL A 17 8.52 -2.61 11.92
CA VAL A 17 8.57 -3.78 11.03
C VAL A 17 7.80 -3.48 9.76
N GLY A 18 8.51 -3.41 8.63
CA GLY A 18 7.99 -3.09 7.31
C GLY A 18 8.35 -1.67 6.84
N GLY A 19 9.08 -1.59 5.73
CA GLY A 19 9.53 -0.36 5.07
C GLY A 19 8.57 0.15 3.99
N GLY A 20 7.30 -0.21 4.06
CA GLY A 20 6.24 0.37 3.23
C GLY A 20 5.75 1.74 3.75
N PRO A 21 4.70 2.33 3.14
CA PRO A 21 4.19 3.65 3.53
C PRO A 21 3.90 3.76 5.04
N GLY A 22 3.28 2.74 5.64
CA GLY A 22 2.99 2.75 7.08
C GLY A 22 4.24 2.93 7.95
N GLY A 23 5.32 2.20 7.66
CA GLY A 23 6.59 2.32 8.39
C GLY A 23 7.32 3.63 8.11
N ILE A 24 7.36 4.05 6.84
CA ILE A 24 8.03 5.29 6.42
C ILE A 24 7.40 6.52 7.08
N TYR A 25 6.07 6.68 7.00
CA TYR A 25 5.38 7.82 7.59
C TYR A 25 5.38 7.77 9.12
N SER A 26 5.36 6.56 9.73
CA SER A 26 5.55 6.42 11.17
C SER A 26 6.93 6.92 11.61
N ALA A 27 7.99 6.50 10.91
CA ALA A 27 9.35 6.96 11.19
C ALA A 27 9.50 8.48 10.97
N TYR A 28 8.96 8.98 9.84
CA TYR A 28 8.97 10.40 9.52
C TYR A 28 8.34 11.23 10.65
N GLU A 29 7.12 10.91 11.04
CA GLU A 29 6.36 11.66 12.02
C GLU A 29 6.98 11.59 13.43
N LEU A 30 7.48 10.41 13.81
CA LEU A 30 8.19 10.23 15.08
C LEU A 30 9.44 11.11 15.14
N LEU A 31 10.26 11.11 14.09
CA LEU A 31 11.50 11.89 14.07
C LEU A 31 11.28 13.40 13.91
N GLU A 32 10.18 13.83 13.28
CA GLU A 32 9.83 15.25 13.23
C GLU A 32 9.38 15.79 14.59
N LYS A 33 8.62 15.00 15.35
CA LYS A 33 8.12 15.38 16.68
C LYS A 33 9.10 15.09 17.82
N ARG A 34 9.89 14.05 17.69
CA ARG A 34 10.81 13.56 18.70
C ARG A 34 12.13 13.11 18.07
N PRO A 35 12.99 14.07 17.67
CA PRO A 35 14.27 13.78 17.01
C PRO A 35 15.28 13.06 17.90
N ASP A 36 15.02 12.96 19.19
CA ASP A 36 15.80 12.28 20.22
C ASP A 36 15.57 10.75 20.25
N LEU A 37 14.50 10.25 19.62
CA LEU A 37 14.17 8.83 19.63
C LEU A 37 15.18 8.00 18.82
N LYS A 38 15.58 6.88 19.41
CA LYS A 38 16.33 5.82 18.73
C LYS A 38 15.34 4.88 18.05
N ILE A 39 15.33 4.87 16.72
CA ILE A 39 14.39 4.10 15.92
C ILE A 39 15.15 3.09 15.07
N ALA A 40 14.67 1.85 15.00
CA ALA A 40 15.09 0.85 14.04
C ALA A 40 13.93 0.46 13.13
N LEU A 41 14.18 0.41 11.82
CA LEU A 41 13.25 -0.10 10.83
C LEU A 41 13.80 -1.35 10.15
N PHE A 42 13.00 -2.41 10.13
CA PHE A 42 13.33 -3.70 9.52
C PHE A 42 12.50 -3.91 8.27
N GLU A 43 13.16 -4.08 7.13
CA GLU A 43 12.52 -4.35 5.85
C GLU A 43 13.07 -5.67 5.26
N ALA A 44 12.15 -6.56 4.90
CA ALA A 44 12.51 -7.86 4.33
C ALA A 44 13.14 -7.77 2.95
N GLY A 45 12.82 -6.72 2.19
CA GLY A 45 13.34 -6.49 0.85
C GLY A 45 14.47 -5.46 0.82
N HIS A 46 14.81 -5.07 -0.40
CA HIS A 46 15.97 -4.23 -0.70
C HIS A 46 15.72 -2.73 -0.43
N ALA A 47 16.82 -2.00 -0.23
CA ALA A 47 16.82 -0.53 -0.35
C ALA A 47 16.34 -0.10 -1.75
N LEU A 48 15.74 1.09 -1.86
CA LEU A 48 15.07 1.57 -3.06
C LEU A 48 15.95 1.45 -4.32
N ALA A 49 17.21 1.87 -4.25
CA ALA A 49 18.15 1.82 -5.37
C ALA A 49 18.51 0.39 -5.85
N ARG A 50 18.27 -0.65 -5.04
CA ARG A 50 18.54 -2.06 -5.38
C ARG A 50 17.27 -2.83 -5.77
N ARG A 51 16.12 -2.18 -5.75
CA ARG A 51 14.85 -2.80 -6.14
C ARG A 51 14.78 -2.89 -7.66
N HIS A 52 15.02 -4.07 -8.19
CA HIS A 52 14.97 -4.32 -9.62
C HIS A 52 14.34 -5.68 -9.91
N CYS A 53 13.34 -5.69 -10.80
CA CYS A 53 12.75 -6.93 -11.29
C CYS A 53 13.61 -7.47 -12.44
N PRO A 54 14.00 -8.77 -12.44
CA PRO A 54 14.80 -9.34 -13.51
C PRO A 54 14.06 -9.48 -14.85
N ILE A 55 12.74 -9.26 -14.89
CA ILE A 55 11.98 -9.27 -16.15
C ILE A 55 12.40 -8.06 -16.98
N ASP A 56 12.97 -8.33 -18.16
CA ASP A 56 13.41 -7.34 -19.14
C ASP A 56 12.62 -7.40 -20.45
N GLY A 57 11.66 -8.33 -20.57
CA GLY A 57 10.83 -8.53 -21.76
C GLY A 57 11.56 -9.17 -22.94
N VAL A 58 12.89 -9.32 -22.88
CA VAL A 58 13.73 -9.88 -23.95
C VAL A 58 14.32 -11.24 -23.54
N LYS A 59 15.18 -11.25 -22.53
CA LYS A 59 15.80 -12.47 -22.01
C LYS A 59 14.93 -13.15 -20.96
N VAL A 60 14.36 -12.37 -20.06
CA VAL A 60 13.47 -12.84 -19.00
C VAL A 60 12.08 -12.28 -19.26
N LYS A 61 11.20 -13.12 -19.84
CA LYS A 61 9.87 -12.72 -20.27
C LYS A 61 8.77 -12.98 -19.26
N SER A 62 9.05 -13.76 -18.22
CA SER A 62 8.05 -14.13 -17.20
C SER A 62 8.65 -14.10 -15.80
N CYS A 63 7.79 -14.07 -14.79
CA CYS A 63 8.19 -14.03 -13.39
C CYS A 63 9.05 -15.24 -13.00
N VAL A 64 10.25 -14.96 -12.47
CA VAL A 64 11.21 -16.00 -12.01
C VAL A 64 10.96 -16.43 -10.57
N LYS A 65 9.91 -15.93 -9.91
CA LYS A 65 9.50 -16.24 -8.53
C LYS A 65 10.65 -16.05 -7.52
N CYS A 66 11.22 -14.85 -7.50
CA CYS A 66 12.25 -14.48 -6.55
C CYS A 66 11.81 -14.78 -5.10
N PRO A 67 12.69 -15.25 -4.22
CA PRO A 67 12.39 -15.50 -2.79
C PRO A 67 11.80 -14.26 -2.10
N THR A 68 12.37 -13.08 -2.40
CA THR A 68 11.82 -11.78 -2.02
C THR A 68 11.58 -10.97 -3.29
N CYS A 69 10.32 -10.71 -3.61
CA CYS A 69 9.96 -10.00 -4.83
C CYS A 69 10.34 -8.52 -4.73
N ALA A 70 11.25 -8.04 -5.58
CA ALA A 70 11.71 -6.66 -5.58
C ALA A 70 10.62 -5.62 -5.95
N ILE A 71 9.53 -6.05 -6.60
CA ILE A 71 8.38 -5.18 -6.89
C ILE A 71 7.47 -5.04 -5.66
N MET A 72 7.26 -6.12 -4.91
CA MET A 72 6.32 -6.15 -3.80
C MET A 72 6.95 -5.77 -2.45
N ASN A 73 8.25 -6.02 -2.27
CA ASN A 73 8.98 -5.81 -1.02
C ASN A 73 10.17 -4.87 -1.21
N GLY A 74 10.57 -4.20 -0.15
CA GLY A 74 11.63 -3.22 -0.10
C GLY A 74 11.12 -1.85 0.31
N PHE A 75 12.02 -0.88 0.41
CA PHE A 75 11.66 0.49 0.79
C PHE A 75 10.60 1.08 -0.13
N GLY A 76 9.53 1.61 0.44
CA GLY A 76 8.33 2.07 -0.26
C GLY A 76 7.26 0.98 -0.45
N GLY A 77 7.55 -0.29 -0.10
CA GLY A 77 6.62 -1.41 -0.22
C GLY A 77 6.14 -1.66 -1.66
N ALA A 78 5.01 -2.32 -1.83
CA ALA A 78 4.39 -2.55 -3.15
C ALA A 78 4.00 -1.24 -3.86
N GLY A 79 3.80 -0.16 -3.11
CA GLY A 79 3.43 1.15 -3.65
C GLY A 79 4.54 1.84 -4.44
N ALA A 80 5.81 1.47 -4.24
CA ALA A 80 6.94 2.15 -4.88
C ALA A 80 6.89 2.12 -6.41
N PHE A 81 6.42 1.03 -6.99
CA PHE A 81 6.29 0.85 -8.44
C PHE A 81 4.84 0.91 -8.93
N SER A 82 3.93 1.40 -8.10
CA SER A 82 2.56 1.72 -8.53
C SER A 82 2.55 3.08 -9.25
N ASP A 83 1.39 3.45 -9.76
CA ASP A 83 1.18 4.76 -10.41
C ASP A 83 1.10 5.95 -9.44
N GLY A 84 1.37 5.74 -8.16
CA GLY A 84 1.45 6.82 -7.17
C GLY A 84 0.14 7.58 -6.97
N LYS A 85 -0.99 6.87 -6.92
CA LYS A 85 -2.29 7.46 -6.58
C LYS A 85 -2.48 7.55 -5.06
N TYR A 86 -2.69 8.77 -4.57
CA TYR A 86 -3.02 9.04 -3.17
C TYR A 86 -4.47 9.51 -3.09
N ASN A 87 -5.32 8.69 -2.46
CA ASN A 87 -6.75 8.96 -2.34
C ASN A 87 -7.04 9.63 -0.99
N ILE A 88 -7.66 10.81 -1.04
CA ILE A 88 -8.11 11.58 0.13
C ILE A 88 -9.61 11.44 0.23
N THR A 89 -10.08 10.45 0.99
CA THR A 89 -11.51 10.13 1.12
C THR A 89 -11.78 9.16 2.25
N ASN A 90 -13.00 9.23 2.81
CA ASN A 90 -13.56 8.23 3.74
C ASN A 90 -14.54 7.26 3.06
N GLN A 91 -14.75 7.36 1.75
CA GLN A 91 -15.80 6.58 1.07
C GLN A 91 -15.33 5.24 0.52
N PHE A 92 -14.00 5.07 0.42
CA PHE A 92 -13.36 3.81 0.02
C PHE A 92 -11.92 3.75 0.53
N GLY A 93 -11.26 2.60 0.40
CA GLY A 93 -9.93 2.36 0.95
C GLY A 93 -10.01 1.82 2.38
N GLY A 94 -9.30 2.42 3.31
CA GLY A 94 -9.27 2.00 4.71
C GLY A 94 -10.51 2.43 5.52
N THR A 95 -10.52 2.01 6.79
CA THR A 95 -11.59 2.30 7.75
C THR A 95 -11.12 3.18 8.92
N LEU A 96 -10.06 3.95 8.72
CA LEU A 96 -9.47 4.81 9.75
C LEU A 96 -10.51 5.74 10.40
N HIS A 97 -11.47 6.22 9.61
CA HIS A 97 -12.55 7.08 10.08
C HIS A 97 -13.49 6.43 11.11
N GLU A 98 -13.54 5.09 11.20
CA GLU A 98 -14.31 4.37 12.21
C GLU A 98 -13.66 4.48 13.60
N TYR A 99 -12.34 4.72 13.66
CA TYR A 99 -11.57 4.82 14.90
C TYR A 99 -11.38 6.27 15.38
N ILE A 100 -11.15 7.21 14.47
CA ILE A 100 -10.80 8.59 14.83
C ILE A 100 -11.79 9.65 14.31
N GLY A 101 -12.85 9.22 13.63
CA GLY A 101 -13.86 10.08 13.02
C GLY A 101 -13.46 10.60 11.64
N LYS A 102 -14.49 10.95 10.85
CA LYS A 102 -14.32 11.29 9.41
C LYS A 102 -13.45 12.53 9.18
N LYS A 103 -13.63 13.56 10.00
CA LYS A 103 -12.89 14.82 9.85
C LYS A 103 -11.40 14.60 10.08
N GLN A 104 -11.04 14.01 11.20
CA GLN A 104 -9.65 13.78 11.57
C GLN A 104 -8.95 12.82 10.59
N ALA A 105 -9.67 11.80 10.08
CA ALA A 105 -9.13 10.90 9.07
C ALA A 105 -8.79 11.63 7.76
N LEU A 106 -9.65 12.56 7.29
CA LEU A 106 -9.35 13.38 6.11
C LEU A 106 -8.17 14.32 6.36
N GLU A 107 -8.14 15.02 7.50
CA GLU A 107 -7.02 15.91 7.87
C GLU A 107 -5.67 15.18 7.87
N LEU A 108 -5.63 13.91 8.33
CA LEU A 108 -4.43 13.09 8.26
C LEU A 108 -4.04 12.68 6.84
N MET A 109 -5.03 12.39 5.98
CA MET A 109 -4.75 12.08 4.57
C MET A 109 -4.22 13.31 3.81
N GLU A 110 -4.80 14.49 4.08
CA GLU A 110 -4.33 15.77 3.54
C GLU A 110 -2.90 16.07 4.02
N TYR A 111 -2.61 15.84 5.31
CA TYR A 111 -1.26 15.99 5.85
C TYR A 111 -0.24 15.07 5.17
N VAL A 112 -0.60 13.82 4.89
CA VAL A 112 0.28 12.91 4.12
C VAL A 112 0.49 13.42 2.69
N ASP A 113 -0.54 13.98 2.07
CA ASP A 113 -0.42 14.59 0.74
C ASP A 113 0.53 15.79 0.75
N GLU A 114 0.45 16.66 1.77
CA GLU A 114 1.39 17.78 1.97
C GLU A 114 2.85 17.29 2.10
N ILE A 115 3.08 16.19 2.85
CA ILE A 115 4.41 15.58 2.94
C ILE A 115 4.89 15.12 1.56
N ASN A 116 4.05 14.48 0.77
CA ASN A 116 4.40 14.03 -0.58
C ASN A 116 4.73 15.20 -1.50
N VAL A 117 3.92 16.25 -1.48
CA VAL A 117 4.17 17.46 -2.26
C VAL A 117 5.51 18.07 -1.87
N ALA A 118 5.78 18.25 -0.58
CA ALA A 118 7.02 18.83 -0.07
C ALA A 118 8.27 17.97 -0.32
N ASN A 119 8.11 16.69 -0.68
CA ASN A 119 9.23 15.78 -0.96
C ASN A 119 9.34 15.39 -2.44
N GLY A 120 8.86 16.21 -3.36
CA GLY A 120 9.05 16.01 -4.81
C GLY A 120 7.76 15.82 -5.61
N GLY A 121 6.60 15.91 -4.94
CA GLY A 121 5.30 15.85 -5.60
C GLY A 121 4.81 17.20 -6.14
N GLU A 122 5.63 18.26 -6.10
CA GLU A 122 5.25 19.58 -6.59
C GLU A 122 4.87 19.54 -8.08
N GLY A 123 3.86 20.37 -8.42
CA GLY A 123 3.37 20.49 -9.79
C GLY A 123 2.47 19.35 -10.25
N THR A 124 2.19 18.34 -9.42
CA THR A 124 1.20 17.31 -9.73
C THR A 124 -0.23 17.78 -9.49
N HIS A 125 -1.15 17.33 -10.33
CA HIS A 125 -2.54 17.72 -10.24
C HIS A 125 -3.28 16.98 -9.12
N LEU A 126 -4.13 17.69 -8.37
CA LEU A 126 -5.09 17.13 -7.43
C LEU A 126 -6.47 17.12 -8.08
N TYR A 127 -6.93 15.97 -8.50
CA TYR A 127 -8.27 15.77 -9.05
C TYR A 127 -9.31 15.73 -7.92
N SER A 128 -10.51 16.22 -8.16
CA SER A 128 -11.58 16.23 -7.15
C SER A 128 -12.94 16.01 -7.77
N THR A 129 -13.77 15.25 -7.08
CA THR A 129 -15.18 15.01 -7.45
C THR A 129 -16.12 16.11 -6.92
N GLY A 130 -15.60 17.11 -6.22
CA GLY A 130 -16.43 18.08 -5.46
C GLY A 130 -17.33 18.98 -6.32
N ALA A 131 -16.95 19.28 -7.55
CA ALA A 131 -17.69 20.20 -8.43
C ALA A 131 -17.91 19.66 -9.86
N THR A 132 -17.84 18.34 -10.04
CA THR A 132 -17.96 17.74 -11.37
C THR A 132 -19.40 17.57 -11.84
N PRO A 133 -19.73 17.84 -13.11
CA PRO A 133 -21.03 17.51 -13.71
C PRO A 133 -21.27 16.00 -13.82
N ILE A 134 -20.22 15.20 -13.78
CA ILE A 134 -20.28 13.72 -13.84
C ILE A 134 -21.11 13.14 -12.70
N LYS A 135 -21.11 13.79 -11.51
CA LYS A 135 -21.93 13.36 -10.38
C LYS A 135 -23.43 13.37 -10.71
N LYS A 136 -23.90 14.43 -11.40
CA LYS A 136 -25.28 14.54 -11.86
C LYS A 136 -25.58 13.48 -12.92
N LEU A 137 -24.68 13.33 -13.91
CA LEU A 137 -24.84 12.32 -14.95
C LEU A 137 -24.91 10.89 -14.38
N CYS A 138 -24.13 10.57 -13.37
CA CYS A 138 -24.23 9.30 -12.66
C CYS A 138 -25.61 9.11 -12.04
N LEU A 139 -26.12 10.09 -11.30
CA LEU A 139 -27.44 10.01 -10.66
C LEU A 139 -28.59 9.85 -11.65
N GLU A 140 -28.50 10.51 -12.81
CA GLU A 140 -29.48 10.38 -13.90
C GLU A 140 -29.51 8.98 -14.54
N ASN A 141 -28.50 8.15 -14.29
CA ASN A 141 -28.35 6.79 -14.80
C ASN A 141 -28.30 5.73 -13.69
N ASP A 142 -28.87 5.98 -12.53
CA ASP A 142 -28.89 5.08 -11.37
C ASP A 142 -27.49 4.64 -10.91
N LEU A 143 -26.48 5.46 -11.18
CA LEU A 143 -25.12 5.29 -10.75
C LEU A 143 -24.78 6.28 -9.62
N HIS A 144 -23.77 5.96 -8.84
CA HIS A 144 -23.34 6.82 -7.74
C HIS A 144 -21.83 7.06 -7.78
N LEU A 145 -21.42 8.31 -8.01
CA LEU A 145 -20.02 8.71 -7.94
C LEU A 145 -19.63 8.94 -6.49
N LEU A 146 -18.60 8.22 -6.01
CA LEU A 146 -18.06 8.41 -4.67
C LEU A 146 -17.20 9.68 -4.60
N ASP A 147 -17.33 10.41 -3.49
CA ASP A 147 -16.57 11.64 -3.28
C ASP A 147 -15.14 11.32 -2.89
N ALA A 148 -14.18 11.92 -3.59
CA ALA A 148 -12.75 11.81 -3.32
C ALA A 148 -11.99 13.00 -3.91
N SER A 149 -10.82 13.26 -3.32
CA SER A 149 -9.72 13.94 -4.01
C SER A 149 -8.61 12.92 -4.26
N VAL A 150 -7.97 13.00 -5.43
CA VAL A 150 -6.94 12.04 -5.85
C VAL A 150 -5.73 12.81 -6.36
N ARG A 151 -4.59 12.62 -5.72
CA ARG A 151 -3.31 13.06 -6.29
C ARG A 151 -2.69 11.92 -7.07
N HIS A 152 -2.36 12.19 -8.32
CA HIS A 152 -1.61 11.28 -9.16
C HIS A 152 -0.18 11.76 -9.32
N LEU A 153 0.77 10.99 -8.80
CA LEU A 153 2.20 11.30 -8.91
C LEU A 153 2.83 10.68 -10.16
N GLY A 154 2.26 9.59 -10.68
CA GLY A 154 2.94 8.71 -11.59
C GLY A 154 4.01 7.86 -10.89
N THR A 155 4.45 6.79 -11.54
CA THR A 155 5.48 5.90 -10.96
C THR A 155 6.81 6.62 -10.78
N ASP A 156 7.18 7.47 -11.71
CA ASP A 156 8.42 8.25 -11.74
C ASP A 156 8.52 9.24 -10.57
N LYS A 157 7.55 10.12 -10.39
CA LYS A 157 7.54 11.07 -9.26
C LYS A 157 7.35 10.39 -7.91
N ASN A 158 6.57 9.31 -7.88
CA ASN A 158 6.42 8.52 -6.66
C ASN A 158 7.77 7.97 -6.17
N LEU A 159 8.64 7.51 -7.08
CA LEU A 159 10.00 7.09 -6.73
C LEU A 159 10.85 8.25 -6.20
N VAL A 160 10.73 9.45 -6.78
CA VAL A 160 11.43 10.67 -6.29
C VAL A 160 10.99 11.01 -4.87
N VAL A 161 9.70 10.97 -4.59
CA VAL A 161 9.17 11.22 -3.24
C VAL A 161 9.74 10.20 -2.24
N LEU A 162 9.75 8.93 -2.59
CA LEU A 162 10.30 7.87 -1.74
C LEU A 162 11.82 8.03 -1.52
N GLU A 163 12.57 8.45 -2.53
CA GLU A 163 14.00 8.72 -2.42
C GLU A 163 14.28 9.90 -1.48
N HIS A 164 13.52 10.99 -1.59
CA HIS A 164 13.64 12.13 -0.69
C HIS A 164 13.30 11.76 0.74
N LEU A 165 12.21 10.99 0.96
CA LEU A 165 11.87 10.48 2.29
C LEU A 165 12.97 9.56 2.84
N TYR A 166 13.52 8.66 2.03
CA TYR A 166 14.65 7.82 2.43
C TYR A 166 15.87 8.65 2.87
N ASN A 167 16.24 9.64 2.06
CA ASN A 167 17.37 10.52 2.36
C ASN A 167 17.16 11.35 3.64
N ARG A 168 15.90 11.67 3.98
CA ARG A 168 15.56 12.37 5.22
C ARG A 168 15.65 11.47 6.46
N LEU A 169 15.45 10.17 6.29
CA LEU A 169 15.40 9.19 7.40
C LEU A 169 16.74 8.51 7.68
N LYS A 170 17.50 8.16 6.64
CA LYS A 170 18.67 7.26 6.69
C LYS A 170 19.77 7.64 7.68
N ASP A 171 19.95 8.95 7.94
CA ASP A 171 20.99 9.47 8.83
C ASP A 171 20.44 9.77 10.24
N ARG A 172 19.15 9.51 10.48
CA ARG A 172 18.45 9.82 11.73
C ARG A 172 17.95 8.58 12.47
N MET A 173 18.02 7.42 11.84
CA MET A 173 17.58 6.13 12.38
C MET A 173 18.35 4.98 11.74
N ASP A 174 18.28 3.81 12.35
CA ASP A 174 18.84 2.59 11.77
C ASP A 174 17.82 1.93 10.84
N ILE A 175 18.21 1.64 9.60
CA ILE A 175 17.38 0.94 8.61
C ILE A 175 18.06 -0.35 8.18
N TYR A 176 17.43 -1.47 8.51
CA TYR A 176 17.91 -2.81 8.20
C TYR A 176 17.18 -3.37 7.00
N PHE A 177 17.81 -3.34 5.84
CA PHE A 177 17.32 -3.98 4.62
C PHE A 177 17.74 -5.43 4.52
N ASP A 178 17.03 -6.20 3.70
CA ASP A 178 17.26 -7.64 3.54
C ASP A 178 17.28 -8.35 4.91
N THR A 179 16.34 -7.94 5.77
CA THR A 179 16.28 -8.37 7.17
C THR A 179 14.83 -8.71 7.53
N PRO A 180 14.35 -9.89 7.06
CA PRO A 180 13.02 -10.36 7.42
C PRO A 180 12.96 -10.63 8.92
N VAL A 181 11.92 -10.10 9.56
CA VAL A 181 11.63 -10.35 10.96
C VAL A 181 11.01 -11.75 11.09
N GLN A 182 11.59 -12.57 11.97
CA GLN A 182 11.13 -13.93 12.24
C GLN A 182 10.00 -13.93 13.27
N SER A 183 10.20 -13.26 14.40
CA SER A 183 9.20 -13.16 15.47
C SER A 183 9.23 -11.79 16.14
N VAL A 184 8.13 -11.48 16.82
CA VAL A 184 8.01 -10.34 17.72
C VAL A 184 7.53 -10.87 19.07
N GLU A 185 8.28 -10.62 20.12
CA GLU A 185 8.04 -11.13 21.45
C GLU A 185 7.75 -9.96 22.42
N ARG A 186 6.91 -10.19 23.44
CA ARG A 186 6.78 -9.27 24.56
C ARG A 186 7.92 -9.48 25.55
N THR A 187 8.47 -8.39 26.06
CA THR A 187 9.43 -8.39 27.17
C THR A 187 8.88 -7.58 28.33
N ASP A 188 9.54 -7.63 29.48
CA ASP A 188 9.12 -6.84 30.67
C ASP A 188 9.12 -5.33 30.40
N SER A 189 9.96 -4.85 29.46
CA SER A 189 10.15 -3.42 29.15
C SER A 189 9.58 -2.97 27.80
N GLY A 190 9.02 -3.88 27.01
CA GLY A 190 8.51 -3.58 25.67
C GLY A 190 8.42 -4.79 24.76
N TYR A 191 9.17 -4.75 23.67
CA TYR A 191 9.13 -5.76 22.61
C TYR A 191 10.53 -6.13 22.16
N ARG A 192 10.68 -7.37 21.72
CA ARG A 192 11.87 -7.90 21.06
C ARG A 192 11.53 -8.30 19.63
N VAL A 193 12.26 -7.79 18.66
CA VAL A 193 12.25 -8.22 17.27
C VAL A 193 13.40 -9.17 17.05
N VAL A 194 13.12 -10.37 16.54
CA VAL A 194 14.12 -11.41 16.24
C VAL A 194 14.28 -11.52 14.73
N THR A 195 15.52 -11.53 14.27
CA THR A 195 15.92 -11.67 12.88
C THR A 195 17.04 -12.72 12.75
N ASP A 196 17.42 -13.07 11.54
CA ASP A 196 18.61 -13.90 11.27
C ASP A 196 19.94 -13.21 11.58
N LYS A 197 19.92 -11.86 11.78
CA LYS A 197 21.09 -11.05 12.08
C LYS A 197 21.24 -10.68 13.55
N GLY A 198 20.28 -11.09 14.39
CA GLY A 198 20.28 -10.83 15.83
C GLY A 198 18.92 -10.41 16.36
N SER A 199 18.91 -10.05 17.65
CA SER A 199 17.72 -9.61 18.38
C SER A 199 17.83 -8.14 18.77
N TYR A 200 16.69 -7.43 18.73
CA TYR A 200 16.61 -5.99 18.96
C TYR A 200 15.47 -5.70 19.92
N ASP A 201 15.77 -5.03 21.02
CA ASP A 201 14.78 -4.64 22.03
C ASP A 201 14.33 -3.20 21.79
N GLY A 202 13.05 -2.95 21.99
CA GLY A 202 12.48 -1.62 21.91
C GLY A 202 11.27 -1.46 22.82
N ARG A 203 11.06 -0.25 23.26
CA ARG A 203 9.91 0.07 24.14
C ARG A 203 8.58 -0.06 23.40
N TYR A 204 8.54 0.32 22.14
CA TYR A 204 7.36 0.24 21.29
C TYR A 204 7.69 -0.53 20.01
N CYS A 205 6.70 -1.22 19.48
CA CYS A 205 6.81 -1.90 18.17
C CYS A 205 5.65 -1.50 17.26
N VAL A 206 5.98 -0.98 16.08
CA VAL A 206 5.03 -0.68 15.00
C VAL A 206 5.15 -1.77 13.95
N ILE A 207 4.07 -2.47 13.68
CA ILE A 207 4.05 -3.51 12.65
C ILE A 207 3.20 -3.00 11.46
N SER A 208 3.83 -2.81 10.32
CA SER A 208 3.23 -2.26 9.11
C SER A 208 3.57 -3.07 7.86
N VAL A 209 3.53 -4.37 7.99
CA VAL A 209 3.77 -5.30 6.89
C VAL A 209 2.62 -5.29 5.90
N GLY A 210 2.93 -5.35 4.62
CA GLY A 210 1.95 -5.39 3.55
C GLY A 210 1.36 -6.79 3.30
N ARG A 211 0.72 -6.96 2.14
CA ARG A 211 0.10 -8.24 1.72
C ARG A 211 1.04 -9.42 1.78
N SER A 212 2.30 -9.25 1.40
CA SER A 212 3.32 -10.31 1.46
C SER A 212 3.64 -10.79 2.88
N GLY A 213 3.39 -9.95 3.90
CA GLY A 213 3.58 -10.28 5.31
C GLY A 213 2.31 -10.76 6.02
N SER A 214 1.17 -10.93 5.33
CA SER A 214 -0.11 -11.24 5.98
C SER A 214 -0.11 -12.55 6.77
N LYS A 215 0.46 -13.62 6.21
CA LYS A 215 0.57 -14.92 6.90
C LYS A 215 1.49 -14.86 8.13
N TRP A 216 2.60 -14.12 8.02
CA TRP A 216 3.48 -13.86 9.15
C TRP A 216 2.76 -13.02 10.24
N MET A 217 2.01 -11.98 9.85
CA MET A 217 1.24 -11.18 10.79
C MET A 217 0.17 -11.99 11.53
N GLU A 218 -0.48 -12.93 10.85
CA GLU A 218 -1.41 -13.86 11.50
C GLU A 218 -0.72 -14.70 12.60
N GLN A 219 0.49 -15.18 12.32
CA GLN A 219 1.30 -15.89 13.31
C GLN A 219 1.65 -14.99 14.50
N VAL A 220 2.12 -13.77 14.26
CA VAL A 220 2.43 -12.77 15.31
C VAL A 220 1.19 -12.48 16.16
N CYS A 221 0.02 -12.32 15.55
CA CYS A 221 -1.22 -12.11 16.29
C CYS A 221 -1.53 -13.29 17.24
N ARG A 222 -1.34 -14.52 16.78
CA ARG A 222 -1.52 -15.73 17.63
C ARG A 222 -0.52 -15.77 18.78
N GLU A 223 0.75 -15.50 18.49
CA GLU A 223 1.83 -15.53 19.50
C GLU A 223 1.69 -14.44 20.57
N LEU A 224 1.17 -13.29 20.18
CA LEU A 224 0.93 -12.16 21.10
C LEU A 224 -0.47 -12.12 21.70
N ASP A 225 -1.32 -13.12 21.45
CA ASP A 225 -2.71 -13.21 21.88
C ASP A 225 -3.56 -11.98 21.43
N ILE A 226 -3.37 -11.57 20.17
CA ILE A 226 -4.12 -10.48 19.56
C ILE A 226 -5.29 -11.09 18.77
N ALA A 227 -6.51 -10.73 19.17
CA ALA A 227 -7.71 -11.18 18.48
C ALA A 227 -7.78 -10.64 17.05
N THR A 228 -8.07 -11.52 16.09
CA THR A 228 -8.26 -11.17 14.68
C THR A 228 -9.71 -11.40 14.26
N ARG A 229 -10.12 -10.73 13.18
CA ARG A 229 -11.42 -10.93 12.55
C ARG A 229 -11.23 -11.17 11.07
N SER A 230 -12.05 -12.05 10.49
CA SER A 230 -12.13 -12.24 9.05
C SER A 230 -12.54 -10.94 8.36
N ASN A 231 -11.86 -10.57 7.29
CA ASN A 231 -12.11 -9.34 6.56
C ASN A 231 -12.97 -9.61 5.31
N ARG A 232 -13.47 -8.53 4.70
CA ARG A 232 -14.13 -8.63 3.39
C ARG A 232 -13.10 -8.88 2.30
N VAL A 233 -13.55 -9.53 1.23
CA VAL A 233 -12.77 -9.81 0.02
C VAL A 233 -13.41 -9.09 -1.15
N ASP A 234 -12.60 -8.43 -1.97
CA ASP A 234 -13.03 -7.84 -3.24
C ASP A 234 -12.82 -8.85 -4.36
N ILE A 235 -13.92 -9.20 -5.05
CA ILE A 235 -13.92 -10.14 -6.17
C ILE A 235 -14.40 -9.42 -7.41
N GLY A 236 -13.77 -9.65 -8.55
CA GLY A 236 -14.19 -9.02 -9.79
C GLY A 236 -13.31 -9.30 -11.00
N VAL A 237 -13.46 -8.48 -11.99
CA VAL A 237 -12.77 -8.58 -13.28
C VAL A 237 -12.08 -7.27 -13.62
N ARG A 238 -10.96 -7.34 -14.35
CA ARG A 238 -10.37 -6.16 -14.97
C ARG A 238 -10.86 -6.03 -16.41
N VAL A 239 -11.25 -4.82 -16.75
CA VAL A 239 -11.74 -4.43 -18.07
C VAL A 239 -10.71 -3.53 -18.72
N GLU A 240 -10.45 -3.73 -20.00
CA GLU A 240 -9.62 -2.87 -20.84
C GLU A 240 -10.41 -2.46 -22.06
N LEU A 241 -10.33 -1.21 -22.45
CA LEU A 241 -11.06 -0.63 -23.58
C LEU A 241 -10.31 0.59 -24.15
N PRO A 242 -10.61 1.00 -25.38
CA PRO A 242 -10.00 2.18 -25.97
C PRO A 242 -10.21 3.42 -25.09
N TYR A 243 -9.14 4.24 -24.94
CA TYR A 243 -9.15 5.41 -24.08
C TYR A 243 -10.32 6.37 -24.36
N GLU A 244 -10.65 6.57 -25.64
CA GLU A 244 -11.70 7.48 -26.08
C GLU A 244 -13.07 7.19 -25.47
N VAL A 245 -13.36 5.92 -25.14
CA VAL A 245 -14.64 5.51 -24.54
C VAL A 245 -14.83 6.11 -23.16
N PHE A 246 -13.76 6.22 -22.38
CA PHE A 246 -13.78 6.75 -21.01
C PHE A 246 -13.10 8.10 -20.85
N ALA A 247 -12.59 8.72 -21.94
CA ALA A 247 -11.90 10.01 -21.91
C ALA A 247 -12.71 11.09 -21.17
N HIS A 248 -14.02 11.14 -21.38
CA HIS A 248 -14.93 12.09 -20.74
C HIS A 248 -14.97 11.97 -19.19
N LEU A 249 -14.59 10.81 -18.64
CA LEU A 249 -14.45 10.60 -17.19
C LEU A 249 -13.01 10.82 -16.73
N THR A 250 -12.05 10.26 -17.47
CA THR A 250 -10.66 10.21 -17.03
C THR A 250 -9.91 11.52 -17.20
N ASP A 251 -10.30 12.35 -18.18
CA ASP A 251 -9.70 13.67 -18.38
C ASP A 251 -10.13 14.65 -17.28
N GLU A 252 -11.33 14.47 -16.71
CA GLU A 252 -11.81 15.33 -15.64
C GLU A 252 -11.45 14.81 -14.24
N LEU A 253 -11.58 13.49 -14.01
CA LEU A 253 -11.47 12.89 -12.66
C LEU A 253 -10.23 12.01 -12.50
N TYR A 254 -9.50 11.71 -13.57
CA TYR A 254 -8.44 10.71 -13.65
C TYR A 254 -8.91 9.32 -13.22
N GLU A 255 -9.32 9.16 -11.96
CA GLU A 255 -9.89 7.93 -11.41
C GLU A 255 -11.26 8.17 -10.80
N SER A 256 -12.31 7.65 -11.43
CA SER A 256 -13.68 7.74 -10.92
C SER A 256 -14.10 6.43 -10.23
N LYS A 257 -14.57 6.55 -8.98
CA LYS A 257 -15.18 5.43 -8.24
C LYS A 257 -16.69 5.50 -8.41
N ILE A 258 -17.21 4.81 -9.41
CA ILE A 258 -18.63 4.74 -9.71
C ILE A 258 -19.20 3.46 -9.14
N VAL A 259 -20.29 3.57 -8.42
CA VAL A 259 -21.03 2.44 -7.81
C VAL A 259 -22.32 2.23 -8.56
N TYR A 260 -22.57 0.98 -8.92
CA TYR A 260 -23.87 0.46 -9.37
C TYR A 260 -24.41 -0.57 -8.38
N ARG A 261 -25.68 -0.52 -8.09
CA ARG A 261 -26.35 -1.53 -7.26
C ARG A 261 -27.16 -2.47 -8.15
N THR A 262 -26.79 -3.75 -8.17
CA THR A 262 -27.47 -4.73 -9.02
C THR A 262 -28.92 -4.94 -8.58
N GLU A 263 -29.84 -5.06 -9.52
CA GLU A 263 -31.28 -5.21 -9.24
C GLU A 263 -31.59 -6.51 -8.49
N LYS A 264 -31.02 -7.62 -8.95
CA LYS A 264 -31.37 -8.96 -8.45
C LYS A 264 -30.76 -9.26 -7.08
N PHE A 265 -29.50 -8.95 -6.87
CA PHE A 265 -28.77 -9.34 -5.66
C PHE A 265 -28.45 -8.16 -4.74
N GLN A 266 -28.76 -6.94 -5.16
CA GLN A 266 -28.46 -5.70 -4.44
C GLN A 266 -26.96 -5.54 -4.12
N ASP A 267 -26.10 -6.18 -4.90
CA ASP A 267 -24.66 -6.07 -4.77
C ASP A 267 -24.18 -4.69 -5.20
N ARG A 268 -23.28 -4.12 -4.43
CA ARG A 268 -22.57 -2.89 -4.80
C ARG A 268 -21.39 -3.24 -5.69
N VAL A 269 -21.57 -3.12 -7.00
CA VAL A 269 -20.47 -3.20 -7.98
C VAL A 269 -19.83 -1.83 -8.08
N ARG A 270 -18.51 -1.74 -8.02
CA ARG A 270 -17.80 -0.47 -8.15
C ARG A 270 -16.64 -0.56 -9.13
N THR A 271 -16.36 0.56 -9.82
CA THR A 271 -15.09 0.72 -10.53
C THR A 271 -13.95 0.84 -9.52
N PHE A 272 -12.78 0.33 -9.89
CA PHE A 272 -11.61 0.36 -9.04
C PHE A 272 -10.32 0.43 -9.86
N CYS A 273 -9.32 1.15 -9.36
CA CYS A 273 -7.99 1.27 -9.94
C CYS A 273 -8.05 1.55 -11.46
N MET A 274 -8.68 2.68 -11.83
CA MET A 274 -8.77 3.14 -13.21
C MET A 274 -7.43 3.74 -13.63
N ASN A 275 -6.96 3.35 -14.78
CA ASN A 275 -5.67 3.75 -15.34
C ASN A 275 -5.87 4.23 -16.77
N PRO A 276 -6.06 5.55 -16.98
CA PRO A 276 -6.13 6.12 -18.31
C PRO A 276 -4.81 5.92 -19.05
N LYS A 277 -4.87 5.55 -20.32
CA LYS A 277 -3.69 5.31 -21.16
C LYS A 277 -2.66 4.38 -20.50
N GLY A 278 -3.14 3.46 -19.65
CA GLY A 278 -2.33 2.57 -18.84
C GLY A 278 -2.32 1.13 -19.35
N ALA A 279 -1.42 0.32 -18.81
CA ALA A 279 -1.28 -1.09 -19.14
C ALA A 279 -1.88 -2.00 -18.06
N VAL A 280 -2.43 -3.14 -18.48
CA VAL A 280 -2.80 -4.24 -17.59
C VAL A 280 -1.53 -5.04 -17.24
N VAL A 281 -1.34 -5.32 -15.96
CA VAL A 281 -0.17 -6.04 -15.45
C VAL A 281 -0.59 -7.19 -14.54
N ASN A 282 0.23 -8.24 -14.51
CA ASN A 282 0.06 -9.34 -13.58
C ASN A 282 0.76 -9.04 -12.25
N GLU A 283 0.07 -9.30 -11.15
CA GLU A 283 0.63 -9.34 -9.81
C GLU A 283 0.68 -10.78 -9.31
N ASN A 284 1.80 -11.21 -8.77
CA ASN A 284 1.95 -12.51 -8.14
C ASN A 284 2.24 -12.31 -6.65
N THR A 285 1.31 -12.72 -5.81
CA THR A 285 1.47 -12.70 -4.36
C THR A 285 1.37 -14.14 -3.83
N ASN A 286 2.48 -14.70 -3.35
CA ASN A 286 2.54 -16.04 -2.80
C ASN A 286 2.01 -17.16 -3.74
N GLY A 287 2.19 -16.98 -5.05
CA GLY A 287 1.73 -17.94 -6.07
C GLY A 287 0.34 -17.67 -6.63
N ILE A 288 -0.42 -16.76 -6.03
CA ILE A 288 -1.73 -16.33 -6.53
C ILE A 288 -1.50 -15.20 -7.53
N VAL A 289 -1.95 -15.41 -8.76
CA VAL A 289 -1.81 -14.45 -9.84
C VAL A 289 -3.12 -13.69 -9.99
N THR A 290 -3.03 -12.37 -9.83
CA THR A 290 -4.11 -11.43 -10.07
C THR A 290 -3.72 -10.43 -11.15
N VAL A 291 -4.69 -9.69 -11.68
CA VAL A 291 -4.45 -8.63 -12.66
C VAL A 291 -4.66 -7.26 -12.01
N ASN A 292 -3.75 -6.35 -12.30
CA ASN A 292 -3.84 -4.96 -11.90
C ASN A 292 -3.56 -4.06 -13.11
N GLY A 293 -3.49 -2.75 -12.91
CA GLY A 293 -3.12 -1.80 -13.95
C GLY A 293 -2.26 -0.68 -13.37
N HIS A 294 -1.49 -0.07 -14.23
CA HIS A 294 -0.76 1.14 -13.90
C HIS A 294 -0.64 2.05 -15.12
N SER A 295 -0.35 3.31 -14.90
CA SER A 295 -0.05 4.30 -15.92
C SER A 295 1.16 5.12 -15.51
N TYR A 296 1.78 5.75 -16.51
CA TYR A 296 2.92 6.63 -16.31
C TYR A 296 2.50 8.09 -16.48
N GLU A 297 3.20 9.00 -15.83
CA GLU A 297 3.08 10.44 -16.09
C GLU A 297 3.67 10.79 -17.47
N ASP A 298 4.76 10.13 -17.85
CA ASP A 298 5.41 10.33 -19.16
C ASP A 298 4.52 9.87 -20.32
N PRO A 299 4.09 10.80 -21.21
CA PRO A 299 3.28 10.46 -22.37
C PRO A 299 3.90 9.44 -23.33
N ALA A 300 5.23 9.32 -23.38
CA ALA A 300 5.92 8.36 -24.21
C ALA A 300 5.66 6.90 -23.79
N MET A 301 5.21 6.70 -22.56
CA MET A 301 4.90 5.39 -21.98
C MET A 301 3.39 5.08 -22.00
N HIS A 302 2.57 5.98 -22.55
CA HIS A 302 1.13 5.79 -22.63
C HIS A 302 0.74 4.70 -23.62
N THR A 303 -0.32 3.96 -23.29
CA THR A 303 -1.01 3.06 -24.21
C THR A 303 -2.23 3.75 -24.84
N GLU A 304 -2.86 3.10 -25.81
CA GLU A 304 -4.12 3.58 -26.41
C GLU A 304 -5.36 3.18 -25.59
N ASN A 305 -5.19 2.51 -24.46
CA ASN A 305 -6.27 1.93 -23.68
C ASN A 305 -6.40 2.55 -22.30
N THR A 306 -7.63 2.56 -21.79
CA THR A 306 -7.95 2.72 -20.36
C THR A 306 -8.32 1.36 -19.80
N ASN A 307 -7.84 1.04 -18.63
CA ASN A 307 -8.24 -0.17 -17.91
C ASN A 307 -8.71 0.14 -16.49
N PHE A 308 -9.62 -0.66 -15.96
CA PHE A 308 -10.15 -0.56 -14.61
C PHE A 308 -10.71 -1.91 -14.14
N ALA A 309 -10.85 -2.09 -12.83
CA ALA A 309 -11.54 -3.26 -12.29
C ALA A 309 -13.00 -2.93 -11.99
N LEU A 310 -13.88 -3.94 -12.15
CA LEU A 310 -15.23 -3.96 -11.59
C LEU A 310 -15.22 -4.94 -10.43
N LEU A 311 -15.46 -4.45 -9.21
CA LEU A 311 -15.32 -5.20 -7.97
C LEU A 311 -16.61 -5.22 -7.17
N VAL A 312 -16.85 -6.36 -6.51
CA VAL A 312 -17.86 -6.54 -5.48
C VAL A 312 -17.17 -6.93 -4.18
N SER A 313 -17.46 -6.22 -3.10
CA SER A 313 -16.95 -6.56 -1.76
C SER A 313 -17.90 -7.55 -1.08
N LYS A 314 -17.37 -8.69 -0.63
CA LYS A 314 -18.14 -9.74 0.06
C LYS A 314 -17.50 -10.07 1.41
N HIS A 315 -18.34 -10.36 2.40
CA HIS A 315 -17.96 -11.06 3.60
C HIS A 315 -18.38 -12.52 3.44
N PHE A 316 -17.50 -13.43 3.75
CA PHE A 316 -17.87 -14.84 3.81
C PHE A 316 -18.74 -15.11 5.04
N THR A 317 -19.74 -15.98 4.87
CA THR A 317 -20.62 -16.46 5.92
C THR A 317 -20.27 -17.91 6.25
N GLU A 318 -21.00 -18.50 7.21
CA GLU A 318 -20.81 -19.91 7.51
C GLU A 318 -20.95 -20.80 6.27
N PRO A 319 -20.10 -21.85 6.09
CA PRO A 319 -19.06 -22.33 7.03
C PRO A 319 -17.68 -21.64 6.84
N PHE A 320 -17.57 -20.62 5.99
CA PHE A 320 -16.28 -20.02 5.57
C PHE A 320 -15.91 -18.74 6.32
N ARG A 321 -16.79 -18.27 7.23
CA ARG A 321 -16.66 -17.00 7.94
C ARG A 321 -15.29 -16.83 8.63
N ASP A 322 -14.79 -17.88 9.26
CA ASP A 322 -13.56 -17.86 10.05
C ASP A 322 -12.37 -18.54 9.34
N SER A 323 -12.51 -18.82 8.04
CA SER A 323 -11.45 -19.39 7.23
C SER A 323 -10.54 -18.30 6.68
N ASN A 324 -9.31 -18.22 7.18
CA ASN A 324 -8.32 -17.24 6.71
C ASN A 324 -7.80 -17.53 5.30
N GLY A 325 -7.84 -18.77 4.87
CA GLY A 325 -7.36 -19.19 3.55
C GLY A 325 -8.43 -19.21 2.44
N TYR A 326 -9.70 -18.97 2.78
CA TYR A 326 -10.80 -19.14 1.80
C TYR A 326 -10.81 -18.05 0.71
N GLY A 327 -10.30 -16.88 1.02
CA GLY A 327 -10.19 -15.78 0.06
C GLY A 327 -9.04 -15.96 -0.94
N GLU A 328 -8.12 -16.88 -0.67
CA GLU A 328 -7.03 -17.26 -1.57
C GLU A 328 -7.54 -18.28 -2.60
#